data_15f93a9b604acaef9e5d29cb69c50a6d
#
_entry.id   15f93a9b604acaef9e5d29cb69c50a6d
#
_cell.length_a   1.000
_cell.length_b   1.000
_cell.length_c   1.000
_cell.angle_alpha   90.00
_cell.angle_beta   90.00
_cell.angle_gamma   90.00
#
_symmetry.space_group_name_H-M   'P 1'
#
loop_
_entity.id
_entity.type
_entity.pdbx_description
1 polymer ?
#
loop_
_entity_poly.entity_id
_entity_poly.type
_entity_poly.pdbx_seq_one_letter_code
_entity_poly.pdbx_strand_id
1 'polypeptide(L)'
;MTRARRPNLYLVMALRRKYGQTLGLIRLGSTPELAEDLATLGRTLCLFNPAEDLAAINPIRPYRPGRSKYLKDALAVLRQANEPMTPRAIARRVLEARGVHLVRGNLLRAECSLHAVLERLEGQGVVRVGDEPKRWAIER
;
A
#
# COMPACT_ATOMS: atom_id res chain seq x y z
N MET A 1 -8.62 -1.31 -48.42
CA MET A 1 -9.12 -0.72 -47.16
C MET A 1 -8.40 -1.36 -46.00
N THR A 2 -7.50 -0.67 -45.38
CA THR A 2 -6.80 -1.14 -44.18
C THR A 2 -7.80 -1.08 -42.99
N ARG A 3 -8.21 -2.25 -42.50
CA ARG A 3 -9.00 -2.34 -41.29
C ARG A 3 -8.19 -1.68 -40.15
N ALA A 4 -8.63 -0.52 -39.71
CA ALA A 4 -8.04 0.10 -38.53
C ALA A 4 -8.07 -0.93 -37.39
N ARG A 5 -6.90 -1.42 -36.97
CA ARG A 5 -6.79 -2.32 -35.82
C ARG A 5 -7.37 -1.55 -34.63
N ARG A 6 -8.45 -2.09 -34.06
CA ARG A 6 -8.99 -1.54 -32.81
C ARG A 6 -7.87 -1.52 -31.79
N PRO A 7 -7.63 -0.39 -31.11
CA PRO A 7 -6.60 -0.33 -30.11
C PRO A 7 -6.83 -1.43 -29.07
N ASN A 8 -5.74 -2.06 -28.63
CA ASN A 8 -5.83 -3.04 -27.53
C ASN A 8 -6.28 -2.28 -26.27
N LEU A 9 -7.54 -2.40 -25.92
CA LEU A 9 -8.16 -1.65 -24.85
C LEU A 9 -7.42 -1.85 -23.51
N TYR A 10 -6.97 -3.08 -23.24
CA TYR A 10 -6.21 -3.38 -22.02
C TYR A 10 -4.88 -2.63 -21.96
N LEU A 11 -4.17 -2.57 -23.08
CA LEU A 11 -2.91 -1.85 -23.16
C LEU A 11 -3.12 -0.34 -22.98
N VAL A 12 -4.13 0.22 -23.64
CA VAL A 12 -4.48 1.64 -23.50
C VAL A 12 -4.85 1.97 -22.05
N MET A 13 -5.67 1.16 -21.41
CA MET A 13 -6.04 1.35 -19.99
C MET A 13 -4.84 1.23 -19.07
N ALA A 14 -3.93 0.28 -19.30
CA ALA A 14 -2.72 0.10 -18.50
C ALA A 14 -1.78 1.31 -18.66
N LEU A 15 -1.60 1.81 -19.86
CA LEU A 15 -0.78 3.01 -20.14
C LEU A 15 -1.40 4.27 -19.51
N ARG A 16 -2.71 4.46 -19.61
CA ARG A 16 -3.41 5.58 -18.95
C ARG A 16 -3.23 5.54 -17.45
N ARG A 17 -3.39 4.37 -16.84
CA ARG A 17 -3.18 4.19 -15.40
C ARG A 17 -1.74 4.53 -15.01
N LYS A 18 -0.76 4.02 -15.75
CA LYS A 18 0.66 4.31 -15.49
C LYS A 18 0.98 5.80 -15.64
N TYR A 19 0.45 6.44 -16.68
CA TYR A 19 0.57 7.88 -16.87
C TYR A 19 0.01 8.66 -15.68
N GLY A 20 -1.20 8.33 -15.22
CA GLY A 20 -1.82 8.94 -14.05
C GLY A 20 -1.03 8.72 -12.76
N GLN A 21 -0.45 7.53 -12.57
CA GLN A 21 0.44 7.24 -11.42
C GLN A 21 1.70 8.10 -11.46
N THR A 22 2.32 8.25 -12.62
CA THR A 22 3.52 9.09 -12.79
C THR A 22 3.20 10.57 -12.55
N LEU A 23 2.04 11.07 -13.03
CA LEU A 23 1.55 12.41 -12.68
C LEU A 23 1.38 12.59 -11.17
N GLY A 24 0.85 11.58 -10.49
CA GLY A 24 0.67 11.60 -9.03
C GLY A 24 2.01 11.69 -8.28
N LEU A 25 3.03 10.99 -8.76
CA LEU A 25 4.39 11.07 -8.21
C LEU A 25 5.02 12.44 -8.43
N ILE A 26 4.88 13.01 -9.63
CA ILE A 26 5.39 14.35 -9.97
C ILE A 26 4.79 15.44 -9.06
N ARG A 27 3.51 15.31 -8.69
CA ARG A 27 2.88 16.24 -7.75
C ARG A 27 3.48 16.22 -6.35
N LEU A 28 4.11 15.12 -5.96
CA LEU A 28 4.80 15.01 -4.66
C LEU A 28 6.25 15.51 -4.71
N GLY A 29 6.86 15.49 -5.86
CA GLY A 29 8.21 15.96 -6.12
C GLY A 29 8.65 15.57 -7.51
N SER A 30 8.88 16.54 -8.38
CA SER A 30 9.32 16.29 -9.75
C SER A 30 10.81 15.99 -9.78
N THR A 31 11.19 14.95 -10.50
CA THR A 31 12.56 14.66 -10.87
C THR A 31 12.69 14.64 -12.39
N PRO A 32 13.89 14.85 -12.96
CA PRO A 32 14.10 14.77 -14.41
C PRO A 32 13.67 13.42 -14.99
N GLU A 33 13.94 12.33 -14.28
CA GLU A 33 13.57 10.96 -14.67
C GLU A 33 12.06 10.78 -14.74
N LEU A 34 11.32 11.28 -13.78
CA LEU A 34 9.84 11.23 -13.77
C LEU A 34 9.24 12.05 -14.91
N ALA A 35 9.84 13.20 -15.23
CA ALA A 35 9.40 14.02 -16.35
C ALA A 35 9.66 13.32 -17.71
N GLU A 36 10.78 12.65 -17.84
CA GLU A 36 11.10 11.85 -19.03
C GLU A 36 10.19 10.63 -19.18
N ASP A 37 9.94 9.91 -18.08
CA ASP A 37 9.00 8.78 -18.05
C ASP A 37 7.59 9.22 -18.45
N LEU A 38 7.13 10.35 -17.95
CA LEU A 38 5.83 10.90 -18.30
C LEU A 38 5.73 11.24 -19.79
N ALA A 39 6.76 11.89 -20.35
CA ALA A 39 6.81 12.22 -21.76
C ALA A 39 6.81 10.97 -22.64
N THR A 40 7.53 9.94 -22.25
CA THR A 40 7.58 8.64 -22.95
C THR A 40 6.25 7.93 -22.90
N LEU A 41 5.62 7.87 -21.73
CA LEU A 41 4.28 7.27 -21.56
C LEU A 41 3.22 8.01 -22.38
N GLY A 42 3.27 9.34 -22.40
CA GLY A 42 2.34 10.15 -23.18
C GLY A 42 2.48 9.89 -24.69
N ARG A 43 3.70 9.86 -25.21
CA ARG A 43 3.97 9.53 -26.62
C ARG A 43 3.51 8.12 -26.97
N THR A 44 3.81 7.14 -26.13
CA THR A 44 3.40 5.76 -26.32
C THR A 44 1.88 5.63 -26.31
N LEU A 45 1.21 6.27 -25.38
CA LEU A 45 -0.24 6.25 -25.28
C LEU A 45 -0.90 6.83 -26.54
N CYS A 46 -0.41 7.96 -27.03
CA CYS A 46 -0.90 8.56 -28.29
C CYS A 46 -0.63 7.70 -29.53
N LEU A 47 0.42 6.89 -29.54
CA LEU A 47 0.66 5.92 -30.62
C LEU A 47 -0.41 4.82 -30.65
N PHE A 48 -0.85 4.35 -29.50
CA PHE A 48 -1.89 3.30 -29.39
C PHE A 48 -3.30 3.86 -29.47
N ASN A 49 -3.50 5.09 -29.04
CA ASN A 49 -4.77 5.81 -29.12
C ASN A 49 -4.55 7.27 -29.52
N PRO A 50 -4.54 7.58 -30.84
CA PRO A 50 -4.32 8.94 -31.33
C PRO A 50 -5.35 9.97 -30.85
N ALA A 51 -6.54 9.54 -30.45
CA ALA A 51 -7.60 10.38 -29.91
C ALA A 51 -7.48 10.63 -28.39
N GLU A 52 -6.42 10.16 -27.76
CA GLU A 52 -6.23 10.34 -26.31
C GLU A 52 -5.96 11.79 -25.96
N ASP A 53 -6.72 12.29 -24.99
CA ASP A 53 -6.48 13.59 -24.37
C ASP A 53 -5.68 13.41 -23.08
N LEU A 54 -4.38 13.63 -23.15
CA LEU A 54 -3.49 13.50 -22.00
C LEU A 54 -3.83 14.48 -20.86
N ALA A 55 -4.35 15.65 -21.20
CA ALA A 55 -4.75 16.64 -20.22
C ALA A 55 -5.98 16.21 -19.38
N ALA A 56 -6.81 15.31 -19.94
CA ALA A 56 -7.97 14.75 -19.25
C ALA A 56 -7.62 13.61 -18.27
N ILE A 57 -6.37 13.12 -18.28
CA ILE A 57 -5.95 12.05 -17.37
C ILE A 57 -5.66 12.63 -16.00
N ASN A 58 -6.46 12.24 -15.01
CA ASN A 58 -6.28 12.69 -13.64
C ASN A 58 -5.08 12.00 -12.98
N PRO A 59 -4.26 12.75 -12.20
CA PRO A 59 -3.21 12.18 -11.40
C PRO A 59 -3.78 11.18 -10.38
N ILE A 60 -3.18 10.01 -10.32
CA ILE A 60 -3.51 8.99 -9.33
C ILE A 60 -2.60 9.22 -8.12
N ARG A 61 -3.22 9.49 -6.98
CA ARG A 61 -2.48 9.68 -5.73
C ARG A 61 -1.69 8.41 -5.42
N PRO A 62 -0.37 8.50 -5.21
CA PRO A 62 0.42 7.34 -4.86
C PRO A 62 -0.12 6.69 -3.60
N TYR A 63 -0.20 5.37 -3.62
CA TYR A 63 -0.49 4.63 -2.42
C TYR A 63 0.63 4.90 -1.40
N ARG A 64 0.32 5.70 -0.41
CA ARG A 64 1.12 5.73 0.81
C ARG A 64 0.49 4.71 1.74
N PRO A 65 1.22 3.66 2.13
CA PRO A 65 0.73 2.84 3.23
C PRO A 65 0.50 3.80 4.38
N GLY A 66 -0.77 4.08 4.65
CA GLY A 66 -1.17 4.87 5.80
C GLY A 66 -0.60 4.24 7.06
N ARG A 67 -0.37 5.02 8.11
CA ARG A 67 -0.15 4.44 9.43
C ARG A 67 -1.32 3.50 9.68
N SER A 68 -1.05 2.25 9.98
CA SER A 68 -2.12 1.33 10.36
C SER A 68 -2.95 1.98 11.46
N LYS A 69 -4.26 2.01 11.30
CA LYS A 69 -5.16 2.55 12.33
C LYS A 69 -4.99 1.84 13.68
N TYR A 70 -4.39 0.67 13.68
CA TYR A 70 -4.15 -0.14 14.87
C TYR A 70 -2.75 0.01 15.46
N LEU A 71 -1.84 0.74 14.80
CA LEU A 71 -0.44 0.81 15.23
C LEU A 71 -0.29 1.32 16.66
N LYS A 72 -0.93 2.43 16.99
CA LYS A 72 -0.86 3.02 18.33
C LYS A 72 -1.33 2.05 19.41
N ASP A 73 -2.46 1.38 19.15
CA ASP A 73 -3.05 0.43 20.09
C ASP A 73 -2.21 -0.84 20.20
N ALA A 74 -1.64 -1.31 19.09
CA ALA A 74 -0.74 -2.45 19.06
C ALA A 74 0.54 -2.20 19.90
N LEU A 75 1.14 -1.03 19.74
CA LEU A 75 2.30 -0.65 20.55
C LEU A 75 1.96 -0.55 22.05
N ALA A 76 0.77 -0.04 22.38
CA ALA A 76 0.30 -0.01 23.77
C ALA A 76 0.12 -1.42 24.35
N VAL A 77 -0.45 -2.33 23.57
CA VAL A 77 -0.60 -3.76 23.95
C VAL A 77 0.77 -4.40 24.19
N LEU A 78 1.73 -4.19 23.28
CA LEU A 78 3.07 -4.75 23.42
C LEU A 78 3.85 -4.17 24.60
N ARG A 79 3.66 -2.90 24.94
CA ARG A 79 4.27 -2.28 26.14
C ARG A 79 3.77 -2.86 27.44
N GLN A 80 2.51 -3.28 27.46
CA GLN A 80 1.87 -3.90 28.63
C GLN A 80 2.10 -5.41 28.70
N ALA A 81 2.51 -6.02 27.58
CA ALA A 81 2.75 -7.45 27.50
C ALA A 81 4.03 -7.85 28.24
N ASN A 82 3.94 -8.91 29.02
CA ASN A 82 5.10 -9.51 29.71
C ASN A 82 5.86 -10.52 28.82
N GLU A 83 5.25 -10.95 27.74
CA GLU A 83 5.75 -11.95 26.82
C GLU A 83 5.62 -11.49 25.37
N PRO A 84 6.48 -11.99 24.46
CA PRO A 84 6.30 -11.75 23.03
C PRO A 84 4.94 -12.29 22.56
N MET A 85 4.28 -11.52 21.69
CA MET A 85 2.93 -11.82 21.21
C MET A 85 2.90 -12.05 19.70
N THR A 86 2.05 -12.96 19.25
CA THR A 86 1.74 -13.15 17.83
C THR A 86 0.88 -12.00 17.32
N PRO A 87 0.93 -11.68 16.01
CA PRO A 87 0.06 -10.66 15.42
C PRO A 87 -1.44 -10.91 15.70
N ARG A 88 -1.85 -12.17 15.70
CA ARG A 88 -3.22 -12.56 16.01
C ARG A 88 -3.62 -12.24 17.45
N ALA A 89 -2.74 -12.51 18.41
CA ALA A 89 -2.97 -12.19 19.81
C ALA A 89 -3.04 -10.67 20.04
N ILE A 90 -2.18 -9.90 19.39
CA ILE A 90 -2.19 -8.44 19.41
C ILE A 90 -3.49 -7.92 18.80
N ALA A 91 -3.87 -8.41 17.62
CA ALA A 91 -5.11 -8.02 16.94
C ALA A 91 -6.34 -8.26 17.80
N ARG A 92 -6.42 -9.40 18.47
CA ARG A 92 -7.51 -9.73 19.38
C ARG A 92 -7.61 -8.72 20.51
N ARG A 93 -6.52 -8.40 21.19
CA ARG A 93 -6.52 -7.42 22.30
C ARG A 93 -6.88 -6.01 21.83
N VAL A 94 -6.38 -5.60 20.65
CA VAL A 94 -6.71 -4.29 20.07
C VAL A 94 -8.20 -4.19 19.76
N LEU A 95 -8.79 -5.21 19.13
CA LEU A 95 -10.20 -5.22 18.79
C LEU A 95 -11.10 -5.28 20.04
N GLU A 96 -10.72 -6.07 21.04
CA GLU A 96 -11.43 -6.13 22.34
C GLU A 96 -11.42 -4.77 23.03
N ALA A 97 -10.28 -4.09 23.09
CA ALA A 97 -10.16 -2.77 23.69
C ALA A 97 -10.99 -1.70 22.95
N ARG A 98 -11.24 -1.86 21.66
CA ARG A 98 -12.10 -0.98 20.86
C ARG A 98 -13.57 -1.35 20.89
N GLY A 99 -13.95 -2.44 21.56
CA GLY A 99 -15.32 -2.95 21.55
C GLY A 99 -15.79 -3.49 20.20
N VAL A 100 -14.88 -3.87 19.33
CA VAL A 100 -15.19 -4.46 18.01
C VAL A 100 -15.43 -5.96 18.18
N HIS A 101 -16.50 -6.45 17.52
CA HIS A 101 -16.79 -7.88 17.55
C HIS A 101 -15.65 -8.72 16.94
N LEU A 102 -15.27 -9.78 17.68
CA LEU A 102 -14.24 -10.73 17.28
C LEU A 102 -14.77 -11.73 16.25
N VAL A 103 -15.25 -11.25 15.12
CA VAL A 103 -15.60 -12.11 14.00
C VAL A 103 -14.35 -12.38 13.15
N ARG A 104 -14.33 -13.55 12.53
CA ARG A 104 -13.17 -14.01 11.74
C ARG A 104 -12.65 -12.95 10.74
N GLY A 105 -13.56 -12.25 10.03
CA GLY A 105 -13.19 -11.24 9.05
C GLY A 105 -12.48 -10.03 9.66
N ASN A 106 -12.96 -9.52 10.78
CA ASN A 106 -12.34 -8.39 11.49
C ASN A 106 -10.97 -8.77 12.06
N LEU A 107 -10.89 -9.94 12.66
CA LEU A 107 -9.63 -10.45 13.23
C LEU A 107 -8.57 -10.65 12.15
N LEU A 108 -8.92 -11.25 11.02
CA LEU A 108 -8.00 -11.48 9.92
C LEU A 108 -7.47 -10.17 9.31
N ARG A 109 -8.35 -9.18 9.10
CA ARG A 109 -7.95 -7.87 8.58
C ARG A 109 -6.99 -7.14 9.52
N ALA A 110 -7.28 -7.15 10.82
CA ALA A 110 -6.42 -6.56 11.83
C ALA A 110 -5.08 -7.30 11.92
N GLU A 111 -5.08 -8.61 11.90
CA GLU A 111 -3.87 -9.44 11.90
C GLU A 111 -2.97 -9.15 10.71
N CYS A 112 -3.51 -9.14 9.48
CA CYS A 112 -2.75 -8.83 8.27
C CYS A 112 -2.17 -7.41 8.30
N SER A 113 -2.95 -6.42 8.73
CA SER A 113 -2.50 -5.04 8.87
C SER A 113 -1.37 -4.90 9.89
N LEU A 114 -1.49 -5.54 11.04
CA LEU A 114 -0.49 -5.50 12.10
C LEU A 114 0.78 -6.24 11.72
N HIS A 115 0.67 -7.38 11.05
CA HIS A 115 1.83 -8.13 10.58
C HIS A 115 2.73 -7.28 9.67
N ALA A 116 2.14 -6.61 8.68
CA ALA A 116 2.87 -5.73 7.77
C ALA A 116 3.52 -4.54 8.49
N VAL A 117 2.84 -3.95 9.47
CA VAL A 117 3.36 -2.83 10.26
C VAL A 117 4.51 -3.26 11.17
N LEU A 118 4.36 -4.39 11.86
CA LEU A 118 5.38 -4.90 12.77
C LEU A 118 6.66 -5.31 12.03
N GLU A 119 6.54 -5.89 10.85
CA GLU A 119 7.71 -6.18 10.00
C GLU A 119 8.48 -4.92 9.61
N ARG A 120 7.78 -3.82 9.30
CA ARG A 120 8.41 -2.54 8.99
C ARG A 120 9.08 -1.88 10.21
N LEU A 121 8.57 -2.12 11.40
CA LEU A 121 9.10 -1.57 12.66
C LEU A 121 10.20 -2.44 13.27
N GLU A 122 10.49 -3.60 12.70
CA GLU A 122 11.58 -4.45 13.16
C GLU A 122 12.91 -3.66 13.13
N GLY A 123 13.61 -3.63 14.27
CA GLY A 123 14.80 -2.81 14.45
C GLY A 123 14.55 -1.33 14.77
N GLN A 124 13.29 -0.91 14.87
CA GLN A 124 12.89 0.46 15.25
C GLN A 124 12.10 0.47 16.58
N GLY A 125 12.61 -0.22 17.58
CA GLY A 125 11.96 -0.36 18.89
C GLY A 125 11.03 -1.56 18.99
N VAL A 126 10.84 -2.33 17.94
CA VAL A 126 10.11 -3.58 17.92
C VAL A 126 11.05 -4.70 17.51
N VAL A 127 11.05 -5.79 18.25
CA VAL A 127 11.88 -6.97 17.97
C VAL A 127 11.03 -8.18 17.66
N ARG A 128 11.50 -8.96 16.73
CA ARG A 128 10.92 -10.26 16.39
C ARG A 128 11.55 -11.36 17.24
N VAL A 129 10.72 -12.19 17.85
CA VAL A 129 11.14 -13.33 18.67
C VAL A 129 10.56 -14.60 18.08
N GLY A 130 11.43 -15.44 17.50
CA GLY A 130 11.03 -16.68 16.85
C GLY A 130 10.42 -16.50 15.46
N ASP A 131 10.44 -17.57 14.67
CA ASP A 131 9.97 -17.56 13.28
C ASP A 131 8.65 -18.33 13.07
N GLU A 132 8.34 -19.31 13.92
CA GLU A 132 7.13 -20.14 13.81
C GLU A 132 6.50 -20.43 15.19
N PRO A 133 5.45 -19.73 15.55
CA PRO A 133 4.90 -18.52 14.93
C PRO A 133 5.77 -17.28 15.22
N LYS A 134 5.79 -16.32 14.31
CA LYS A 134 6.44 -15.01 14.54
C LYS A 134 5.80 -14.32 15.73
N ARG A 135 6.61 -13.91 16.68
CA ARG A 135 6.19 -13.16 17.87
C ARG A 135 6.92 -11.84 17.93
N TRP A 136 6.28 -10.88 18.53
CA TRP A 136 6.77 -9.51 18.58
C TRP A 136 6.81 -8.99 20.02
N ALA A 137 7.80 -8.20 20.32
CA ALA A 137 7.96 -7.53 21.61
C ALA A 137 8.53 -6.12 21.41
N ILE A 138 8.38 -5.27 22.43
CA ILE A 138 9.06 -3.98 22.49
C ILE A 138 10.50 -4.20 22.98
N GLU A 139 11.45 -3.58 22.31
CA GLU A 139 12.84 -3.52 22.76
C GLU A 139 12.91 -2.71 24.09
N ARG A 140 13.46 -3.29 25.13
CA ARG A 140 13.58 -2.67 26.45
C ARG A 140 14.98 -2.17 26.67
#